data_da28ee42840509f71235a111725787dc
#
_entry.id   da28ee42840509f71235a111725787dc
#
_cell.length_a   1.000
_cell.length_b   1.000
_cell.length_c   1.000
_cell.angle_alpha   90.00
_cell.angle_beta   90.00
_cell.angle_gamma   90.00
#
_symmetry.space_group_name_H-M   'P 1'
#
loop_
_entity.id
_entity.type
_entity.pdbx_description
1 polymer ?
#
loop_
_entity_poly.entity_id
_entity_poly.type
_entity_poly.pdbx_seq_one_letter_code
_entity_poly.pdbx_strand_id
1 'polypeptide(L)'
;MNIFLNGLRVMRSLVLVGMLPLVSFSAHAAPPSTSTPKQGVTSMSTSPRVKMTTSLGDIVITLDAAKAPKTVANFLAYVNDGFYNGTVFHRVIDGFMVQGGGFEPGLKQKPTKANVENEANNGLKNTMYTLAMARTSDPHSATAQFFINVANNEFLNHTAPTAQGWGYAVFGAVTEGKDIVDKMRAVATANSGFHQNVPTTDLVITKAVVLE
;
A
#
# COMPACT_ATOMS: atom_id res chain seq x y z
N MET A 1 -17.50 44.60 -32.43
CA MET A 1 -17.25 46.06 -32.57
C MET A 1 -16.40 46.43 -31.36
N ASN A 2 -15.21 46.98 -31.64
CA ASN A 2 -14.16 47.52 -30.73
C ASN A 2 -13.32 46.46 -30.01
N ILE A 3 -12.14 46.06 -30.45
CA ILE A 3 -10.83 46.69 -30.74
C ILE A 3 -10.40 47.69 -29.62
N PHE A 4 -9.36 47.32 -28.85
CA PHE A 4 -8.25 48.20 -28.50
C PHE A 4 -6.96 47.44 -28.23
N LEU A 5 -5.98 47.81 -29.02
CA LEU A 5 -4.55 47.47 -29.02
C LEU A 5 -3.77 48.26 -27.95
N ASN A 6 -2.56 47.77 -27.74
CA ASN A 6 -1.29 48.49 -27.48
C ASN A 6 -0.70 48.42 -26.09
N GLY A 7 0.59 48.06 -26.12
CA GLY A 7 1.56 48.40 -25.08
C GLY A 7 2.90 47.67 -25.10
N LEU A 8 3.60 47.72 -26.25
CA LEU A 8 5.02 47.35 -26.37
C LEU A 8 5.91 48.36 -25.62
N ARG A 9 6.72 47.93 -24.64
CA ARG A 9 7.84 48.73 -24.13
C ARG A 9 9.15 47.97 -24.16
N VAL A 10 9.96 48.32 -25.15
CA VAL A 10 11.38 48.08 -25.27
C VAL A 10 12.12 48.98 -24.29
N MET A 11 13.04 48.48 -23.48
CA MET A 11 14.04 49.31 -22.81
C MET A 11 15.43 48.68 -22.88
N ARG A 12 16.30 49.51 -23.35
CA ARG A 12 17.66 49.34 -23.87
C ARG A 12 18.69 48.95 -22.80
N SER A 13 19.68 48.23 -23.34
CA SER A 13 21.02 47.94 -22.82
C SER A 13 21.72 49.10 -22.08
N LEU A 14 22.43 48.74 -21.00
CA LEU A 14 23.59 49.51 -20.56
C LEU A 14 24.73 48.50 -20.25
N VAL A 15 25.78 48.59 -21.07
CA VAL A 15 27.06 47.91 -20.92
C VAL A 15 27.88 48.68 -19.90
N LEU A 16 28.32 48.08 -18.82
CA LEU A 16 29.33 48.63 -17.94
C LEU A 16 30.55 47.70 -17.92
N VAL A 17 31.64 48.20 -18.52
CA VAL A 17 32.98 47.62 -18.49
C VAL A 17 33.59 47.95 -17.13
N GLY A 18 33.93 46.98 -16.33
CA GLY A 18 34.62 47.14 -15.05
C GLY A 18 35.84 46.21 -14.95
N MET A 19 37.01 46.84 -14.74
CA MET A 19 38.35 46.26 -14.66
C MET A 19 38.49 45.16 -13.61
N LEU A 20 39.19 44.06 -13.99
CA LEU A 20 39.70 43.06 -13.06
C LEU A 20 40.92 43.55 -12.27
N PRO A 21 41.04 43.25 -10.98
CA PRO A 21 42.34 43.12 -10.32
C PRO A 21 42.81 41.66 -10.32
N LEU A 22 44.04 41.40 -10.74
CA LEU A 22 44.76 40.14 -10.55
C LEU A 22 44.96 39.90 -9.05
N VAL A 23 44.38 38.86 -8.52
CA VAL A 23 44.71 38.35 -7.20
C VAL A 23 45.47 37.03 -7.39
N SER A 24 46.74 37.04 -6.97
CA SER A 24 47.62 35.85 -6.94
C SER A 24 47.13 34.89 -5.88
N PHE A 25 46.68 33.70 -6.30
CA PHE A 25 46.35 32.61 -5.38
C PHE A 25 47.60 31.77 -5.10
N SER A 26 48.10 31.87 -3.87
CA SER A 26 49.07 30.89 -3.33
C SER A 26 48.38 29.53 -3.13
N ALA A 27 48.90 28.52 -3.77
CA ALA A 27 48.46 27.15 -3.62
C ALA A 27 48.83 26.64 -2.20
N HIS A 28 47.82 26.51 -1.33
CA HIS A 28 47.94 25.70 -0.12
C HIS A 28 47.57 24.27 -0.46
N ALA A 29 48.53 23.36 -0.29
CA ALA A 29 48.33 21.92 -0.42
C ALA A 29 47.42 21.43 0.74
N ALA A 30 46.27 20.86 0.40
CA ALA A 30 45.39 20.22 1.35
C ALA A 30 46.01 18.87 1.82
N PRO A 31 45.85 18.50 3.09
CA PRO A 31 46.30 17.20 3.60
C PRO A 31 45.45 16.04 3.00
N PRO A 32 46.02 14.84 2.86
CA PRO A 32 45.31 13.71 2.29
C PRO A 32 44.12 13.28 3.17
N SER A 33 42.93 13.32 2.61
CA SER A 33 41.73 12.80 3.25
C SER A 33 41.84 11.26 3.37
N THR A 34 42.06 10.76 4.56
CA THR A 34 41.88 9.35 4.89
C THR A 34 40.41 8.99 4.74
N SER A 35 40.06 8.37 3.64
CA SER A 35 38.75 7.76 3.44
C SER A 35 38.63 6.53 4.34
N THR A 36 37.97 6.69 5.49
CA THR A 36 37.48 5.58 6.30
C THR A 36 36.54 4.74 5.45
N PRO A 37 36.77 3.42 5.29
CA PRO A 37 35.83 2.57 4.57
C PRO A 37 34.50 2.57 5.35
N LYS A 38 33.46 3.14 4.72
CA LYS A 38 32.09 3.04 5.19
C LYS A 38 31.69 1.57 5.11
N GLN A 39 31.80 0.84 6.21
CA GLN A 39 31.25 -0.49 6.33
C GLN A 39 29.78 -0.41 5.95
N GLY A 40 29.47 -0.94 4.79
CA GLY A 40 28.09 -1.16 4.36
C GLY A 40 27.45 -2.15 5.32
N VAL A 41 26.71 -1.63 6.30
CA VAL A 41 25.74 -2.44 7.01
C VAL A 41 24.71 -2.84 5.97
N THR A 42 24.86 -4.04 5.43
CA THR A 42 23.81 -4.70 4.66
C THR A 42 22.71 -4.98 5.68
N SER A 43 21.82 -4.01 5.88
CA SER A 43 20.55 -4.24 6.52
C SER A 43 19.85 -5.28 5.65
N MET A 44 19.86 -6.53 6.06
CA MET A 44 18.90 -7.51 5.58
C MET A 44 17.54 -6.95 5.96
N SER A 45 16.88 -6.29 5.01
CA SER A 45 15.50 -5.86 5.18
C SER A 45 14.66 -7.12 5.35
N THR A 46 14.48 -7.54 6.61
CA THR A 46 13.54 -8.61 6.91
C THR A 46 12.17 -8.12 6.52
N SER A 47 11.49 -8.85 5.63
CA SER A 47 10.10 -8.53 5.26
C SER A 47 9.24 -8.48 6.52
N PRO A 48 8.52 -7.37 6.78
CA PRO A 48 7.70 -7.26 7.99
C PRO A 48 6.68 -8.39 8.04
N ARG A 49 6.44 -8.92 9.22
CA ARG A 49 5.47 -9.98 9.45
C ARG A 49 4.37 -9.49 10.38
N VAL A 50 3.13 -9.84 10.08
CA VAL A 50 1.96 -9.49 10.90
C VAL A 50 1.22 -10.76 11.27
N LYS A 51 0.99 -10.95 12.57
CA LYS A 51 0.09 -11.98 13.08
C LYS A 51 -1.31 -11.40 13.21
N MET A 52 -2.30 -12.06 12.62
CA MET A 52 -3.72 -11.81 12.86
C MET A 52 -4.33 -12.99 13.59
N THR A 53 -4.85 -12.74 14.78
CA THR A 53 -5.69 -13.67 15.53
C THR A 53 -7.13 -13.45 15.11
N THR A 54 -7.77 -14.50 14.63
CA THR A 54 -9.16 -14.45 14.18
C THR A 54 -10.03 -15.40 15.02
N SER A 55 -11.34 -15.28 14.87
CA SER A 55 -12.30 -16.21 15.53
C SER A 55 -12.14 -17.67 15.08
N LEU A 56 -11.43 -17.94 13.97
CA LEU A 56 -11.17 -19.31 13.46
C LEU A 56 -9.74 -19.80 13.72
N GLY A 57 -8.86 -18.93 14.23
CA GLY A 57 -7.46 -19.24 14.49
C GLY A 57 -6.51 -18.12 14.00
N ASP A 58 -5.22 -18.39 14.15
CA ASP A 58 -4.15 -17.43 13.82
C ASP A 58 -3.68 -17.62 12.37
N ILE A 59 -3.40 -16.50 11.71
CA ILE A 59 -2.65 -16.45 10.45
C ILE A 59 -1.44 -15.53 10.60
N VAL A 60 -0.35 -15.85 9.91
CA VAL A 60 0.82 -14.98 9.79
C VAL A 60 0.98 -14.55 8.34
N ILE A 61 1.13 -13.25 8.15
CA ILE A 61 1.28 -12.59 6.86
C ILE A 61 2.69 -12.05 6.76
N THR A 62 3.41 -12.40 5.70
CA THR A 62 4.69 -11.78 5.35
C THR A 62 4.42 -10.71 4.30
N LEU A 63 4.88 -9.49 4.55
CA LEU A 63 4.65 -8.32 3.71
C LEU A 63 5.84 -8.08 2.77
N ASP A 64 5.58 -7.63 1.55
CA ASP A 64 6.61 -7.30 0.55
C ASP A 64 6.81 -5.78 0.45
N ALA A 65 7.53 -5.23 1.43
CA ALA A 65 7.83 -3.80 1.48
C ALA A 65 8.76 -3.33 0.34
N ALA A 66 9.48 -4.24 -0.30
CA ALA A 66 10.35 -3.90 -1.43
C ALA A 66 9.54 -3.61 -2.70
N LYS A 67 8.45 -4.37 -2.92
CA LYS A 67 7.57 -4.24 -4.10
C LYS A 67 6.35 -3.36 -3.88
N ALA A 68 5.87 -3.24 -2.64
CA ALA A 68 4.68 -2.45 -2.29
C ALA A 68 4.94 -1.55 -1.07
N PRO A 69 5.95 -0.66 -1.10
CA PRO A 69 6.36 0.12 0.08
C PRO A 69 5.26 1.01 0.65
N LYS A 70 4.48 1.69 -0.19
CA LYS A 70 3.39 2.58 0.25
C LYS A 70 2.23 1.79 0.84
N THR A 71 1.86 0.70 0.19
CA THR A 71 0.77 -0.19 0.64
C THR A 71 1.13 -0.86 1.96
N VAL A 72 2.37 -1.38 2.09
CA VAL A 72 2.85 -1.99 3.33
C VAL A 72 2.92 -0.96 4.46
N ALA A 73 3.44 0.24 4.21
CA ALA A 73 3.47 1.31 5.22
C ALA A 73 2.05 1.70 5.70
N ASN A 74 1.09 1.83 4.77
CA ASN A 74 -0.32 2.08 5.08
C ASN A 74 -0.93 0.95 5.93
N PHE A 75 -0.73 -0.30 5.52
CA PHE A 75 -1.24 -1.45 6.26
C PHE A 75 -0.67 -1.55 7.68
N LEU A 76 0.65 -1.38 7.82
CA LEU A 76 1.33 -1.37 9.13
C LEU A 76 0.87 -0.23 10.03
N ALA A 77 0.57 0.95 9.47
CA ALA A 77 0.01 2.06 10.24
C ALA A 77 -1.36 1.69 10.85
N TYR A 78 -2.24 0.99 10.11
CA TYR A 78 -3.49 0.48 10.65
C TYR A 78 -3.29 -0.64 11.68
N VAL A 79 -2.30 -1.54 11.49
CA VAL A 79 -1.97 -2.58 12.45
C VAL A 79 -1.49 -1.97 13.76
N ASN A 80 -0.54 -1.02 13.70
CA ASN A 80 0.05 -0.36 14.86
C ASN A 80 -0.97 0.48 15.65
N ASP A 81 -1.95 1.10 14.96
CA ASP A 81 -3.04 1.82 15.60
C ASP A 81 -4.10 0.87 16.22
N GLY A 82 -3.95 -0.44 16.07
CA GLY A 82 -4.94 -1.42 16.52
C GLY A 82 -6.26 -1.34 15.76
N PHE A 83 -6.28 -0.68 14.59
CA PHE A 83 -7.49 -0.42 13.81
C PHE A 83 -8.24 -1.70 13.44
N TYR A 84 -7.50 -2.76 13.09
CA TYR A 84 -8.09 -4.04 12.68
C TYR A 84 -8.71 -4.84 13.82
N ASN A 85 -8.37 -4.52 15.07
CA ASN A 85 -8.93 -5.23 16.24
C ASN A 85 -10.44 -5.00 16.32
N GLY A 86 -11.20 -6.08 16.37
CA GLY A 86 -12.67 -6.07 16.38
C GLY A 86 -13.30 -5.88 15.00
N THR A 87 -12.52 -5.76 13.91
CA THR A 87 -13.09 -5.74 12.56
C THR A 87 -13.43 -7.15 12.06
N VAL A 88 -14.33 -7.22 11.07
CA VAL A 88 -14.79 -8.48 10.50
C VAL A 88 -14.32 -8.67 9.06
N PHE A 89 -14.22 -9.93 8.66
CA PHE A 89 -14.25 -10.29 7.24
C PHE A 89 -15.72 -10.29 6.82
N HIS A 90 -16.15 -9.23 6.19
CA HIS A 90 -17.55 -8.94 5.88
C HIS A 90 -18.03 -9.50 4.54
N ARG A 91 -17.12 -10.05 3.72
CA ARG A 91 -17.47 -10.64 2.43
C ARG A 91 -16.56 -11.83 2.14
N VAL A 92 -17.17 -12.99 1.94
CA VAL A 92 -16.48 -14.25 1.65
C VAL A 92 -17.12 -14.91 0.43
N ILE A 93 -16.29 -15.19 -0.57
CA ILE A 93 -16.71 -15.95 -1.76
C ILE A 93 -15.70 -17.08 -1.94
N ASP A 94 -16.14 -18.31 -1.73
CA ASP A 94 -15.32 -19.49 -2.00
C ASP A 94 -14.87 -19.54 -3.46
N GLY A 95 -13.64 -19.97 -3.69
CA GLY A 95 -13.04 -19.97 -5.03
C GLY A 95 -12.67 -18.57 -5.55
N PHE A 96 -12.78 -17.51 -4.71
CA PHE A 96 -12.40 -16.16 -5.09
C PHE A 96 -11.58 -15.48 -3.98
N MET A 97 -12.21 -14.92 -2.93
CA MET A 97 -11.49 -14.16 -1.90
C MET A 97 -12.26 -14.05 -0.58
N VAL A 98 -11.54 -13.69 0.48
CA VAL A 98 -12.04 -13.35 1.82
C VAL A 98 -11.66 -11.89 2.09
N GLN A 99 -12.65 -10.97 2.13
CA GLN A 99 -12.44 -9.51 2.25
C GLN A 99 -12.84 -9.02 3.64
N GLY A 100 -11.98 -8.17 4.24
CA GLY A 100 -12.19 -7.62 5.57
C GLY A 100 -11.46 -6.31 5.83
N GLY A 101 -11.36 -5.95 7.13
CA GLY A 101 -10.58 -4.82 7.60
C GLY A 101 -11.22 -3.43 7.43
N GLY A 102 -12.53 -3.33 7.28
CA GLY A 102 -13.21 -2.04 7.13
C GLY A 102 -14.47 -1.89 7.97
N PHE A 103 -15.01 -2.98 8.50
CA PHE A 103 -16.28 -2.99 9.21
C PHE A 103 -16.14 -3.68 10.58
N GLU A 104 -16.90 -3.20 11.54
CA GLU A 104 -17.17 -3.85 12.82
C GLU A 104 -18.36 -4.82 12.67
N PRO A 105 -18.63 -5.70 13.66
CA PRO A 105 -19.84 -6.49 13.71
C PRO A 105 -21.10 -5.62 13.48
N GLY A 106 -22.07 -6.16 12.76
CA GLY A 106 -23.24 -5.41 12.32
C GLY A 106 -22.99 -4.52 11.11
N LEU A 107 -21.86 -4.69 10.40
CA LEU A 107 -21.49 -3.98 9.16
C LEU A 107 -21.37 -2.46 9.33
N LYS A 108 -20.98 -2.01 10.52
CA LYS A 108 -20.69 -0.60 10.79
C LYS A 108 -19.28 -0.28 10.25
N GLN A 109 -19.21 0.61 9.25
CA GLN A 109 -17.94 1.02 8.66
C GLN A 109 -17.13 1.88 9.65
N LYS A 110 -15.83 1.56 9.79
CA LYS A 110 -14.89 2.38 10.57
C LYS A 110 -14.36 3.55 9.74
N PRO A 111 -14.14 4.72 10.35
CA PRO A 111 -13.50 5.85 9.68
C PRO A 111 -12.04 5.49 9.31
N THR A 112 -11.64 5.81 8.08
CA THR A 112 -10.33 5.44 7.55
C THR A 112 -9.41 6.65 7.42
N LYS A 113 -8.09 6.40 7.27
CA LYS A 113 -7.08 7.40 6.89
C LYS A 113 -7.23 7.77 5.40
N ALA A 114 -6.36 8.65 4.91
CA ALA A 114 -6.27 9.00 3.50
C ALA A 114 -6.03 7.76 2.60
N ASN A 115 -6.39 7.91 1.33
CA ASN A 115 -6.17 6.88 0.32
C ASN A 115 -4.67 6.62 0.11
N VAL A 116 -4.35 5.37 -0.24
CA VAL A 116 -3.00 4.97 -0.66
C VAL A 116 -2.96 4.76 -2.17
N GLU A 117 -1.86 5.18 -2.78
CA GLU A 117 -1.61 4.94 -4.20
C GLU A 117 -1.58 3.43 -4.51
N ASN A 118 -2.22 3.05 -5.60
CA ASN A 118 -2.27 1.66 -6.02
C ASN A 118 -0.94 1.23 -6.67
N GLU A 119 -0.25 0.31 -6.05
CA GLU A 119 1.04 -0.25 -6.50
C GLU A 119 0.88 -1.60 -7.25
N ALA A 120 -0.29 -1.87 -7.87
CA ALA A 120 -0.53 -3.16 -8.55
C ALA A 120 0.39 -3.42 -9.76
N ASN A 121 1.06 -2.38 -10.27
CA ASN A 121 2.09 -2.49 -11.31
C ASN A 121 3.45 -3.01 -10.80
N ASN A 122 3.53 -3.48 -9.55
CA ASN A 122 4.74 -3.97 -8.87
C ASN A 122 5.21 -5.37 -9.30
N GLY A 123 4.47 -6.02 -10.22
CA GLY A 123 4.78 -7.34 -10.74
C GLY A 123 4.28 -8.51 -9.88
N LEU A 124 3.77 -8.27 -8.66
CA LEU A 124 3.13 -9.30 -7.86
C LEU A 124 1.78 -9.70 -8.47
N LYS A 125 1.39 -10.95 -8.26
CA LYS A 125 0.17 -11.53 -8.83
C LYS A 125 -0.83 -11.90 -7.74
N ASN A 126 -2.12 -11.79 -8.06
CA ASN A 126 -3.22 -12.20 -7.19
C ASN A 126 -3.37 -13.74 -7.23
N THR A 127 -2.36 -14.43 -6.71
CA THR A 127 -2.37 -15.90 -6.56
C THR A 127 -2.94 -16.30 -5.21
N MET A 128 -3.29 -17.58 -5.05
CA MET A 128 -3.86 -18.12 -3.82
C MET A 128 -2.99 -17.78 -2.59
N TYR A 129 -3.61 -17.35 -1.50
CA TYR A 129 -3.05 -16.89 -0.23
C TYR A 129 -2.31 -15.55 -0.26
N THR A 130 -2.28 -14.82 -1.38
CA THR A 130 -1.78 -13.44 -1.38
C THR A 130 -2.80 -12.46 -0.83
N LEU A 131 -2.31 -11.37 -0.23
CA LEU A 131 -3.11 -10.24 0.22
C LEU A 131 -3.05 -9.11 -0.79
N ALA A 132 -4.20 -8.52 -1.09
CA ALA A 132 -4.30 -7.34 -1.93
C ALA A 132 -5.26 -6.31 -1.32
N MET A 133 -5.04 -5.02 -1.65
CA MET A 133 -5.91 -3.94 -1.19
C MET A 133 -7.23 -3.92 -1.94
N ALA A 134 -8.33 -3.85 -1.20
CA ALA A 134 -9.64 -3.56 -1.77
C ALA A 134 -9.75 -2.07 -2.13
N ARG A 135 -10.48 -1.76 -3.19
CA ARG A 135 -10.69 -0.40 -3.70
C ARG A 135 -12.06 -0.23 -4.35
N THR A 136 -12.46 1.01 -4.60
CA THR A 136 -13.61 1.34 -5.43
C THR A 136 -13.26 1.26 -6.92
N SER A 137 -14.10 1.80 -7.79
CA SER A 137 -13.79 1.95 -9.22
C SER A 137 -12.60 2.89 -9.50
N ASP A 138 -12.31 3.83 -8.59
CA ASP A 138 -11.09 4.63 -8.66
C ASP A 138 -9.88 3.76 -8.28
N PRO A 139 -8.88 3.64 -9.14
CA PRO A 139 -7.69 2.85 -8.88
C PRO A 139 -6.95 3.21 -7.59
N HIS A 140 -6.91 4.49 -7.23
CA HIS A 140 -6.15 5.02 -6.09
C HIS A 140 -7.03 5.31 -4.85
N SER A 141 -8.13 4.57 -4.67
CA SER A 141 -9.10 4.76 -3.58
C SER A 141 -8.94 3.80 -2.40
N ALA A 142 -7.93 2.94 -2.41
CA ALA A 142 -7.70 1.99 -1.31
C ALA A 142 -7.36 2.73 0.00
N THR A 143 -7.89 2.21 1.12
CA THR A 143 -7.62 2.75 2.47
C THR A 143 -7.20 1.64 3.43
N ALA A 144 -8.14 1.05 4.19
CA ALA A 144 -7.89 0.00 5.18
C ALA A 144 -8.27 -1.40 4.71
N GLN A 145 -9.30 -1.51 3.85
CA GLN A 145 -9.83 -2.81 3.46
C GLN A 145 -8.86 -3.60 2.59
N PHE A 146 -8.74 -4.88 2.87
CA PHE A 146 -7.93 -5.82 2.11
C PHE A 146 -8.70 -7.11 1.88
N PHE A 147 -8.18 -7.95 1.00
CA PHE A 147 -8.68 -9.30 0.83
C PHE A 147 -7.53 -10.31 0.73
N ILE A 148 -7.84 -11.55 1.12
CA ILE A 148 -6.98 -12.71 0.93
C ILE A 148 -7.52 -13.47 -0.27
N ASN A 149 -6.70 -13.69 -1.29
CA ASN A 149 -7.04 -14.53 -2.43
C ASN A 149 -7.15 -15.99 -1.99
N VAL A 150 -8.25 -16.67 -2.29
CA VAL A 150 -8.43 -18.11 -2.03
C VAL A 150 -8.48 -18.94 -3.32
N ALA A 151 -8.10 -18.31 -4.42
CA ALA A 151 -7.85 -18.90 -5.73
C ALA A 151 -6.81 -18.05 -6.47
N ASN A 152 -6.38 -18.51 -7.65
CA ASN A 152 -5.56 -17.71 -8.56
C ASN A 152 -6.48 -16.78 -9.36
N ASN A 153 -6.48 -15.51 -9.02
CA ASN A 153 -7.38 -14.49 -9.57
C ASN A 153 -6.62 -13.61 -10.58
N GLU A 154 -6.20 -14.17 -11.70
CA GLU A 154 -5.39 -13.48 -12.72
C GLU A 154 -6.05 -12.21 -13.27
N PHE A 155 -7.39 -12.18 -13.33
CA PHE A 155 -8.17 -11.03 -13.77
C PHE A 155 -8.07 -9.81 -12.85
N LEU A 156 -7.57 -9.98 -11.62
CA LEU A 156 -7.29 -8.90 -10.68
C LEU A 156 -5.89 -8.28 -10.86
N ASN A 157 -5.06 -8.85 -11.72
CA ASN A 157 -3.70 -8.36 -11.94
C ASN A 157 -3.69 -7.07 -12.75
N HIS A 158 -2.66 -6.24 -12.53
CA HIS A 158 -2.40 -5.08 -13.37
C HIS A 158 -2.14 -5.49 -14.82
N THR A 159 -2.84 -4.86 -15.76
CA THR A 159 -2.70 -5.05 -17.20
C THR A 159 -2.41 -3.75 -17.95
N ALA A 160 -2.92 -2.61 -17.45
CA ALA A 160 -2.73 -1.30 -18.06
C ALA A 160 -3.01 -0.18 -17.05
N PRO A 161 -2.45 1.04 -17.20
CA PRO A 161 -2.70 2.19 -16.34
C PRO A 161 -4.05 2.86 -16.66
N THR A 162 -5.13 2.10 -16.65
CA THR A 162 -6.51 2.54 -16.86
C THR A 162 -7.37 2.14 -15.65
N ALA A 163 -8.54 2.73 -15.49
CA ALA A 163 -9.43 2.41 -14.37
C ALA A 163 -9.76 0.90 -14.29
N GLN A 164 -9.96 0.25 -15.44
CA GLN A 164 -10.27 -1.19 -15.53
C GLN A 164 -9.01 -2.07 -15.45
N GLY A 165 -7.89 -1.62 -16.04
CA GLY A 165 -6.65 -2.39 -16.16
C GLY A 165 -5.67 -2.22 -15.01
N TRP A 166 -5.92 -1.27 -14.08
CA TRP A 166 -4.98 -0.99 -12.99
C TRP A 166 -4.77 -2.20 -12.05
N GLY A 167 -5.83 -2.99 -11.84
CA GLY A 167 -5.80 -4.16 -10.98
C GLY A 167 -5.81 -3.83 -9.49
N TYR A 168 -5.40 -4.81 -8.68
CA TYR A 168 -5.40 -4.75 -7.21
C TYR A 168 -3.99 -5.00 -6.68
N ALA A 169 -3.48 -4.08 -5.85
CA ALA A 169 -2.12 -4.12 -5.34
C ALA A 169 -1.90 -5.26 -4.36
N VAL A 170 -1.21 -6.30 -4.80
CA VAL A 170 -0.70 -7.34 -3.90
C VAL A 170 0.47 -6.76 -3.12
N PHE A 171 0.47 -6.98 -1.78
CA PHE A 171 1.46 -6.43 -0.87
C PHE A 171 2.01 -7.43 0.16
N GLY A 172 1.57 -8.68 0.12
CA GLY A 172 2.03 -9.75 1.00
C GLY A 172 1.32 -11.06 0.74
N ALA A 173 1.63 -12.07 1.57
CA ALA A 173 1.03 -13.38 1.49
C ALA A 173 0.91 -14.02 2.89
N VAL A 174 -0.08 -14.87 3.07
CA VAL A 174 -0.20 -15.74 4.25
C VAL A 174 0.87 -16.82 4.16
N THR A 175 1.78 -16.80 5.14
CA THR A 175 2.90 -17.75 5.26
C THR A 175 2.63 -18.86 6.27
N GLU A 176 1.81 -18.59 7.30
CA GLU A 176 1.38 -19.57 8.30
C GLU A 176 -0.13 -19.49 8.51
N GLY A 177 -0.80 -20.61 8.82
CA GLY A 177 -2.25 -20.66 9.02
C GLY A 177 -3.06 -20.67 7.72
N LYS A 178 -2.53 -21.25 6.63
CA LYS A 178 -3.28 -21.42 5.37
C LYS A 178 -4.53 -22.29 5.56
N ASP A 179 -4.48 -23.27 6.43
CA ASP A 179 -5.64 -24.08 6.84
C ASP A 179 -6.74 -23.24 7.52
N ILE A 180 -6.36 -22.17 8.23
CA ILE A 180 -7.33 -21.21 8.78
C ILE A 180 -7.99 -20.42 7.65
N VAL A 181 -7.22 -19.97 6.65
CA VAL A 181 -7.79 -19.31 5.46
C VAL A 181 -8.74 -20.25 4.70
N ASP A 182 -8.42 -21.53 4.63
CA ASP A 182 -9.30 -22.53 4.03
C ASP A 182 -10.60 -22.75 4.83
N LYS A 183 -10.54 -22.63 6.16
CA LYS A 183 -11.76 -22.60 7.00
C LYS A 183 -12.55 -21.30 6.78
N MET A 184 -11.86 -20.15 6.62
CA MET A 184 -12.53 -18.86 6.37
C MET A 184 -13.33 -18.88 5.06
N ARG A 185 -12.78 -19.41 3.96
CA ARG A 185 -13.49 -19.45 2.67
C ARG A 185 -14.69 -20.37 2.66
N ALA A 186 -14.73 -21.37 3.55
CA ALA A 186 -15.78 -22.37 3.64
C ALA A 186 -16.94 -21.98 4.58
N VAL A 187 -16.92 -20.78 5.20
CA VAL A 187 -18.00 -20.35 6.10
C VAL A 187 -19.30 -20.12 5.31
N ALA A 188 -20.42 -20.40 5.94
CA ALA A 188 -21.73 -20.11 5.38
C ALA A 188 -21.92 -18.58 5.23
N THR A 189 -22.44 -18.15 4.09
CA THR A 189 -22.70 -16.74 3.78
C THR A 189 -24.15 -16.50 3.38
N ALA A 190 -24.64 -15.29 3.62
CA ALA A 190 -25.95 -14.81 3.21
C ALA A 190 -25.86 -13.31 2.81
N ASN A 191 -26.94 -12.80 2.22
CA ASN A 191 -27.07 -11.36 2.00
C ASN A 191 -27.56 -10.68 3.28
N SER A 192 -27.01 -9.48 3.57
CA SER A 192 -27.40 -8.64 4.71
C SER A 192 -27.56 -7.21 4.23
N GLY A 193 -28.80 -6.73 4.09
CA GLY A 193 -29.09 -5.43 3.50
C GLY A 193 -28.55 -5.32 2.07
N PHE A 194 -27.70 -4.34 1.84
CA PHE A 194 -27.03 -4.13 0.54
C PHE A 194 -25.73 -4.95 0.38
N HIS A 195 -25.29 -5.62 1.43
CA HIS A 195 -24.08 -6.45 1.40
C HIS A 195 -24.40 -7.88 0.99
N GLN A 196 -23.60 -8.39 0.06
CA GLN A 196 -23.73 -9.77 -0.44
C GLN A 196 -22.59 -10.64 0.10
N ASN A 197 -22.85 -11.94 0.23
CA ASN A 197 -21.86 -12.92 0.66
C ASN A 197 -21.24 -12.60 2.03
N VAL A 198 -22.06 -12.12 2.96
CA VAL A 198 -21.67 -11.82 4.35
C VAL A 198 -21.68 -13.13 5.15
N PRO A 199 -20.61 -13.46 5.91
CA PRO A 199 -20.63 -14.60 6.81
C PRO A 199 -21.85 -14.57 7.74
N THR A 200 -22.56 -15.69 7.87
CA THR A 200 -23.74 -15.80 8.76
C THR A 200 -23.37 -15.75 10.25
N THR A 201 -22.11 -16.04 10.57
CA THR A 201 -21.48 -15.83 11.88
C THR A 201 -20.28 -14.93 11.68
N ASP A 202 -20.14 -13.86 12.47
CA ASP A 202 -19.08 -12.90 12.33
C ASP A 202 -17.69 -13.56 12.38
N LEU A 203 -16.93 -13.39 11.31
CA LEU A 203 -15.52 -13.78 11.21
C LEU A 203 -14.66 -12.59 11.66
N VAL A 204 -14.31 -12.56 12.94
CA VAL A 204 -13.69 -11.40 13.60
C VAL A 204 -12.17 -11.50 13.60
N ILE A 205 -11.50 -10.38 13.29
CA ILE A 205 -10.08 -10.16 13.61
C ILE A 205 -10.02 -9.67 15.06
N THR A 206 -9.69 -10.53 16.00
CA THR A 206 -9.63 -10.17 17.42
C THR A 206 -8.38 -9.36 17.76
N LYS A 207 -7.27 -9.61 17.05
CA LYS A 207 -6.00 -8.91 17.23
C LYS A 207 -5.15 -8.96 15.97
N ALA A 208 -4.49 -7.84 15.64
CA ALA A 208 -3.43 -7.79 14.63
C ALA A 208 -2.20 -7.11 15.22
N VAL A 209 -1.01 -7.74 15.10
CA VAL A 209 0.25 -7.23 15.64
C VAL A 209 1.41 -7.50 14.69
N VAL A 210 2.37 -6.57 14.64
CA VAL A 210 3.64 -6.79 13.94
C VAL A 210 4.47 -7.78 14.76
N LEU A 211 5.08 -8.75 14.09
CA LEU A 211 6.04 -9.68 14.70
C LEU A 211 7.46 -9.10 14.57
N GLU A 212 8.24 -9.21 15.62
CA GLU A 212 9.67 -8.84 15.65
C GLU A 212 10.53 -9.84 14.88
#